data_cb13bade38838d271cd9fa02ea8b3a3b
#
_entry.id   cb13bade38838d271cd9fa02ea8b3a3b
#
_cell.length_a   1.000
_cell.length_b   1.000
_cell.length_c   1.000
_cell.angle_alpha   90.00
_cell.angle_beta   90.00
_cell.angle_gamma   90.00
#
_symmetry.space_group_name_H-M   'P 1'
#
loop_
_entity.id
_entity.type
_entity.pdbx_description
1 polymer ?
#
loop_
_entity_poly.entity_id
_entity_poly.type
_entity_poly.pdbx_seq_one_letter_code
_entity_poly.pdbx_strand_id
1 'polypeptide(L)'
;MGLFDILKSKNTINSETARREFLQTRGRITDGTIIDGETSEAGEEIVYYFYSVQGVDFESSEVLTEEQRENPLKYAPGAKVGVRFDPKNHGNSMLD
;
A
#
# COMPACT_ATOMS: atom_id res chain seq x y z
N MET A 1 -21.65 20.55 -12.77
CA MET A 1 -20.58 19.52 -12.83
C MET A 1 -19.87 19.32 -11.50
N GLY A 2 -19.79 20.35 -10.65
CA GLY A 2 -19.15 20.23 -9.36
C GLY A 2 -19.74 19.14 -8.44
N LEU A 3 -21.03 18.93 -8.49
CA LEU A 3 -21.69 17.90 -7.69
C LEU A 3 -21.23 16.50 -8.10
N PHE A 4 -21.07 16.27 -9.39
CA PHE A 4 -20.57 14.99 -9.92
C PHE A 4 -19.13 14.74 -9.49
N ASP A 5 -18.30 15.78 -9.54
CA ASP A 5 -16.89 15.68 -9.14
C ASP A 5 -16.77 15.38 -7.65
N ILE A 6 -17.61 15.98 -6.83
CA ILE A 6 -17.62 15.74 -5.39
C ILE A 6 -17.99 14.29 -5.09
N LEU A 7 -19.00 13.75 -5.76
CA LEU A 7 -19.41 12.35 -5.58
C LEU A 7 -18.30 11.41 -6.02
N LYS A 8 -17.63 11.71 -7.12
CA LYS A 8 -16.54 10.91 -7.63
C LYS A 8 -15.36 10.89 -6.65
N SER A 9 -15.03 12.02 -6.05
CA SER A 9 -13.98 12.11 -5.05
C SER A 9 -14.33 11.30 -3.80
N LYS A 10 -15.55 11.35 -3.33
CA LYS A 10 -16.00 10.54 -2.19
C LYS A 10 -15.92 9.05 -2.50
N ASN A 11 -16.34 8.65 -3.68
CA ASN A 11 -16.27 7.25 -4.10
C ASN A 11 -14.82 6.75 -4.14
N THR A 12 -13.90 7.58 -4.59
CA THR A 12 -12.49 7.23 -4.62
C THR A 12 -11.94 7.01 -3.22
N ILE A 13 -12.27 7.90 -2.27
CA ILE A 13 -11.85 7.76 -0.87
C ILE A 13 -12.45 6.51 -0.24
N ASN A 14 -13.74 6.27 -0.46
CA ASN A 14 -14.41 5.08 0.07
C ASN A 14 -13.86 3.80 -0.53
N SER A 15 -13.50 3.82 -1.82
CA SER A 15 -12.89 2.67 -2.49
C SER A 15 -11.54 2.31 -1.90
N GLU A 16 -10.72 3.31 -1.58
CA GLU A 16 -9.42 3.07 -0.95
C GLU A 16 -9.57 2.49 0.46
N THR A 17 -10.49 3.05 1.25
CA THR A 17 -10.77 2.53 2.58
C THR A 17 -11.29 1.10 2.51
N ALA A 18 -12.22 0.83 1.60
CA ALA A 18 -12.79 -0.51 1.42
C ALA A 18 -11.71 -1.50 0.96
N ARG A 19 -10.81 -1.08 0.07
CA ARG A 19 -9.70 -1.92 -0.39
C ARG A 19 -8.80 -2.32 0.77
N ARG A 20 -8.43 -1.36 1.62
CA ARG A 20 -7.57 -1.63 2.77
C ARG A 20 -8.24 -2.54 3.78
N GLU A 21 -9.52 -2.31 4.07
CA GLU A 21 -10.28 -3.17 4.97
C GLU A 21 -10.37 -4.60 4.45
N PHE A 22 -10.62 -4.75 3.15
CA PHE A 22 -10.67 -6.07 2.53
C PHE A 22 -9.33 -6.79 2.69
N LEU A 23 -8.23 -6.11 2.40
CA LEU A 23 -6.90 -6.70 2.49
C LEU A 23 -6.53 -7.06 3.94
N GLN A 24 -6.93 -6.23 4.90
CA GLN A 24 -6.66 -6.50 6.31
C GLN A 24 -7.43 -7.70 6.83
N THR A 25 -8.64 -7.93 6.33
CA THR A 25 -9.52 -8.99 6.83
C THR A 25 -9.47 -10.27 6.01
N ARG A 26 -9.29 -10.15 4.69
CA ARG A 26 -9.35 -11.28 3.76
C ARG A 26 -8.09 -11.47 2.93
N GLY A 27 -7.15 -10.56 3.03
CA GLY A 27 -5.89 -10.67 2.34
C GLY A 27 -5.01 -11.77 2.94
N ARG A 28 -4.10 -12.27 2.13
CA ARG A 28 -3.07 -13.20 2.59
C ARG A 28 -1.79 -12.41 2.82
N ILE A 29 -0.94 -12.92 3.69
CA ILE A 29 0.33 -12.26 4.02
C ILE A 29 1.46 -13.00 3.34
N THR A 30 2.37 -12.23 2.75
CA THR A 30 3.63 -12.75 2.22
C THR A 30 4.75 -11.81 2.63
N ASP A 31 5.99 -12.25 2.46
CA ASP A 31 7.15 -11.42 2.73
C ASP A 31 7.41 -10.48 1.56
N GLY A 32 7.78 -9.25 1.88
CA GLY A 32 8.17 -8.27 0.90
C GLY A 32 9.44 -7.55 1.32
N THR A 33 9.94 -6.72 0.44
CA THR A 33 11.15 -5.93 0.68
C THR A 33 10.91 -4.50 0.21
N ILE A 34 11.28 -3.54 1.04
CA ILE A 34 11.26 -2.13 0.64
C ILE A 34 12.40 -1.89 -0.35
N ILE A 35 12.08 -1.34 -1.51
CA ILE A 35 13.06 -1.06 -2.55
C ILE A 35 13.63 0.35 -2.39
N ASP A 36 12.75 1.32 -2.17
CA ASP A 36 13.11 2.72 -2.14
C ASP A 36 12.05 3.52 -1.38
N GLY A 37 12.37 4.77 -1.11
CA GLY A 37 11.44 5.70 -0.49
C GLY A 37 11.69 7.11 -0.97
N GLU A 38 10.66 7.92 -0.97
CA GLU A 38 10.76 9.33 -1.33
C GLU A 38 9.75 10.16 -0.55
N THR A 39 10.02 11.45 -0.45
CA THR A 39 9.11 12.41 0.15
C THR A 39 8.50 13.24 -0.96
N SER A 40 7.17 13.29 -1.04
CA SER A 40 6.47 14.09 -2.04
C SER A 40 6.53 15.59 -1.70
N GLU A 41 6.14 16.44 -2.65
CA GLU A 41 6.04 17.87 -2.42
C GLU A 41 5.04 18.21 -1.31
N ALA A 42 4.04 17.38 -1.12
CA ALA A 42 3.05 17.55 -0.06
C ALA A 42 3.54 17.05 1.31
N GLY A 43 4.77 16.55 1.39
CA GLY A 43 5.33 16.04 2.64
C GLY A 43 4.95 14.60 2.96
N GLU A 44 4.37 13.89 2.01
CA GLU A 44 4.02 12.49 2.19
C GLU A 44 5.25 11.60 2.01
N GLU A 45 5.35 10.57 2.83
CA GLU A 45 6.39 9.55 2.69
C GLU A 45 5.84 8.42 1.84
N ILE A 46 6.44 8.20 0.68
CA ILE A 46 6.04 7.14 -0.25
C ILE A 46 7.12 6.08 -0.24
N VAL A 47 6.74 4.83 -0.05
CA VAL A 47 7.67 3.70 -0.13
C VAL A 47 7.30 2.81 -1.30
N TYR A 48 8.32 2.27 -1.93
CA TYR A 48 8.21 1.31 -3.02
C TYR A 48 8.64 -0.04 -2.50
N TYR A 49 7.89 -1.08 -2.81
CA TYR A 49 8.20 -2.41 -2.29
C TYR A 49 7.91 -3.47 -3.35
N PHE A 50 8.54 -4.62 -3.18
CA PHE A 50 8.21 -5.76 -4.02
C PHE A 50 7.91 -6.98 -3.15
N TYR A 51 7.19 -7.91 -3.75
CA TYR A 51 6.85 -9.18 -3.12
C TYR A 51 6.61 -10.20 -4.23
N SER A 52 6.68 -11.48 -3.89
CA SER A 52 6.45 -12.56 -4.85
C SER A 52 5.30 -13.42 -4.38
N VAL A 53 4.44 -13.83 -5.31
CA VAL A 53 3.35 -14.76 -5.05
C VAL A 53 3.42 -15.85 -6.12
N GLN A 54 3.59 -17.08 -5.68
CA GLN A 54 3.65 -18.25 -6.57
C GLN A 54 4.66 -18.07 -7.71
N GLY A 55 5.82 -17.50 -7.39
CA GLY A 55 6.90 -17.30 -8.35
C GLY A 55 6.75 -16.09 -9.26
N VAL A 56 5.73 -15.28 -9.07
CA VAL A 56 5.55 -14.04 -9.84
C VAL A 56 5.87 -12.86 -8.95
N ASP A 57 6.72 -11.96 -9.45
CA ASP A 57 7.13 -10.76 -8.73
C ASP A 57 6.19 -9.59 -9.02
N PHE A 58 5.86 -8.85 -7.98
CA PHE A 58 5.02 -7.65 -8.06
C PHE A 58 5.75 -6.50 -7.39
N GLU A 59 5.58 -5.31 -7.93
CA GLU A 59 6.04 -4.07 -7.34
C GLU A 59 4.84 -3.17 -7.08
N SER A 60 4.88 -2.43 -5.98
CA SER A 60 3.83 -1.49 -5.63
C SER A 60 4.41 -0.34 -4.83
N SER A 61 3.58 0.64 -4.54
CA SER A 61 3.96 1.76 -3.71
C SER A 61 2.82 2.09 -2.75
N GLU A 62 3.18 2.74 -1.65
CA GLU A 62 2.19 3.11 -0.64
C GLU A 62 2.66 4.36 0.10
N VAL A 63 1.70 5.22 0.41
CA VAL A 63 1.94 6.36 1.28
C VAL A 63 1.86 5.88 2.73
N LEU A 64 2.91 6.12 3.50
CA LEU A 64 2.94 5.71 4.90
C LEU A 64 1.96 6.54 5.73
N THR A 65 1.27 5.88 6.66
CA THR A 65 0.45 6.56 7.65
C THR A 65 1.36 7.22 8.69
N GLU A 66 0.80 8.11 9.50
CA GLU A 66 1.57 8.73 10.58
C GLU A 66 2.15 7.69 11.53
N GLU A 67 1.38 6.67 11.86
CA GLU A 67 1.82 5.58 12.71
C GLU A 67 3.02 4.83 12.09
N GLN A 68 2.96 4.54 10.81
CA GLN A 68 4.05 3.86 10.11
C GLN A 68 5.30 4.73 10.08
N ARG A 69 5.15 6.04 9.93
CA ARG A 69 6.26 6.99 9.89
C ARG A 69 7.02 7.08 11.21
N GLU A 70 6.43 6.64 12.30
CA GLU A 70 7.11 6.58 13.60
C GLU A 70 8.17 5.49 13.67
N ASN A 71 8.17 4.57 12.72
CA ASN A 71 9.13 3.46 12.65
C ASN A 71 9.92 3.50 11.35
N PRO A 72 10.80 4.51 11.16
CA PRO A 72 11.48 4.69 9.87
C PRO A 72 12.37 3.54 9.46
N LEU A 73 12.97 2.82 10.41
CA LEU A 73 13.82 1.68 10.07
C LEU A 73 13.03 0.49 9.52
N LYS A 74 11.78 0.37 9.93
CA LYS A 74 10.90 -0.70 9.43
C LYS A 74 10.62 -0.57 7.94
N TYR A 75 10.64 0.64 7.43
CA TYR A 75 10.30 0.94 6.04
C TYR A 75 11.47 1.52 5.25
N ALA A 76 12.69 1.36 5.75
CA ALA A 76 13.88 1.82 5.05
C ALA A 76 14.21 0.89 3.87
N PRO A 77 14.85 1.40 2.82
CA PRO A 77 15.28 0.54 1.69
C PRO A 77 16.05 -0.69 2.17
N GLY A 78 15.67 -1.84 1.66
CA GLY A 78 16.24 -3.13 2.06
C GLY A 78 15.53 -3.80 3.23
N ALA A 79 14.63 -3.09 3.92
CA ALA A 79 13.91 -3.67 5.05
C ALA A 79 12.92 -4.73 4.60
N LYS A 80 12.80 -5.78 5.41
CA LYS A 80 11.80 -6.82 5.19
C LYS A 80 10.49 -6.41 5.84
N VAL A 81 9.39 -6.59 5.12
CA VAL A 81 8.07 -6.19 5.58
C VAL A 81 7.06 -7.29 5.26
N GLY A 82 5.94 -7.27 5.99
CA GLY A 82 4.80 -8.08 5.62
C GLY A 82 3.98 -7.35 4.56
N VAL A 83 3.47 -8.09 3.61
CA VAL A 83 2.61 -7.56 2.55
C VAL A 83 1.32 -8.35 2.54
N ARG A 84 0.19 -7.66 2.58
CA ARG A 84 -1.12 -8.28 2.42
C ARG A 84 -1.55 -8.14 0.98
N PHE A 85 -1.98 -9.22 0.38
CA PHE A 85 -2.40 -9.22 -1.03
C PHE A 85 -3.73 -9.94 -1.20
N ASP A 86 -4.45 -9.55 -2.24
CA ASP A 86 -5.72 -10.14 -2.60
C ASP A 86 -5.46 -11.52 -3.24
N PRO A 87 -6.01 -12.61 -2.68
CA PRO A 87 -5.79 -13.93 -3.25
C PRO A 87 -6.34 -14.12 -4.66
N LYS A 88 -7.25 -13.25 -5.09
CA LYS A 88 -7.81 -13.28 -6.45
C LYS A 88 -7.18 -12.27 -7.39
N ASN A 89 -6.44 -11.32 -6.87
CA ASN A 89 -5.74 -10.31 -7.66
C ASN A 89 -4.44 -9.96 -6.92
N HIS A 90 -3.41 -10.73 -7.17
CA HIS A 90 -2.16 -10.66 -6.42
C HIS A 90 -1.44 -9.32 -6.51
N GLY A 91 -1.74 -8.51 -7.53
CA GLY A 91 -1.18 -7.17 -7.66
C GLY A 91 -1.84 -6.13 -6.75
N ASN A 92 -2.99 -6.45 -6.17
CA ASN A 92 -3.67 -5.60 -5.21
C ASN A 92 -3.12 -5.90 -3.82
N SER A 93 -2.38 -4.97 -3.25
CA SER A 93 -1.66 -5.22 -2.00
C SER A 93 -1.57 -3.97 -1.12
N MET A 94 -1.16 -4.21 0.12
CA MET A 94 -0.84 -3.13 1.07
C MET A 94 0.25 -3.65 2.03
N LEU A 95 0.96 -2.72 2.64
CA LEU A 95 1.91 -3.06 3.71
C LEU A 95 1.14 -3.44 4.98
N ASP A 96 1.63 -4.49 5.62
CA ASP A 96 1.03 -4.98 6.86
C ASP A 96 1.43 -4.13 8.04
#